data_f35b13f8b4d869f391d8724ddeb6e8c5
#
_entry.id   f35b13f8b4d869f391d8724ddeb6e8c5
#
_cell.length_a   1.000
_cell.length_b   1.000
_cell.length_c   1.000
_cell.angle_alpha   90.00
_cell.angle_beta   90.00
_cell.angle_gamma   90.00
#
_symmetry.space_group_name_H-M   'P 1'
#
loop_
_entity.id
_entity.type
_entity.pdbx_description
1 polymer ?
#
loop_
_entity_poly.entity_id
_entity_poly.type
_entity_poly.pdbx_seq_one_letter_code
_entity_poly.pdbx_strand_id
1 'polypeptide(L)'
;MSTPGGGTGGGRSGRGTGGGSGTGGGERGNGLLGLRNRQGPAAQAVSVKRMEPSAQAQLGALGLTGFIVVTVIATGIDAGVFPEKLGHSVLPLVGFFIGGLAQLLAGLFQAQRGDTWHATVFGGFGLFWMSKACLLQWVLPATDPALRGDVSGLFTLPWVFVVFVLWVGSFRIHLVLLSTFTCVLVVFVGMTVAGFTGSQTWLRVTGWSGLLAALGATYLLAGQIMASTWGRQVLPMGRFLAPEEHPET
;
A
#
# COMPACT_ATOMS: atom_id res chain seq x y z
N MET A 1 53.35 -33.97 -21.65
CA MET A 1 54.60 -33.83 -20.89
C MET A 1 54.15 -33.65 -19.45
N SER A 2 54.15 -34.71 -18.78
CA SER A 2 54.90 -35.13 -17.60
C SER A 2 54.32 -34.67 -16.29
N THR A 3 53.56 -35.55 -15.68
CA THR A 3 53.51 -35.80 -14.23
C THR A 3 54.91 -36.29 -13.76
N PRO A 4 55.29 -36.53 -12.51
CA PRO A 4 54.50 -36.95 -11.33
C PRO A 4 55.13 -36.59 -9.94
N GLY A 5 54.52 -37.15 -8.90
CA GLY A 5 55.11 -37.55 -7.63
C GLY A 5 54.63 -36.79 -6.40
N GLY A 6 54.13 -37.35 -5.27
CA GLY A 6 54.27 -38.67 -4.72
C GLY A 6 54.78 -38.57 -3.29
N GLY A 7 54.19 -39.33 -2.33
CA GLY A 7 54.78 -39.61 -1.03
C GLY A 7 53.91 -39.20 0.16
N THR A 8 53.12 -40.04 0.81
CA THR A 8 53.32 -41.17 1.73
C THR A 8 53.77 -40.83 3.16
N GLY A 9 53.04 -41.44 4.09
CA GLY A 9 53.47 -41.86 5.42
C GLY A 9 52.63 -41.27 6.55
N GLY A 10 51.80 -42.01 7.27
CA GLY A 10 52.10 -43.09 8.22
C GLY A 10 52.07 -42.52 9.61
N GLY A 11 51.34 -42.94 10.61
CA GLY A 11 50.88 -44.16 11.11
C GLY A 11 50.79 -44.05 12.64
N ARG A 12 50.01 -44.98 13.24
CA ARG A 12 50.02 -45.49 14.64
C ARG A 12 49.28 -44.67 15.70
N SER A 13 48.17 -45.19 16.27
CA SER A 13 48.06 -46.29 17.23
C SER A 13 48.33 -45.84 18.68
N GLY A 14 47.30 -45.97 19.53
CA GLY A 14 47.41 -45.87 20.98
C GLY A 14 46.10 -46.30 21.65
N ARG A 15 46.07 -47.57 22.01
CA ARG A 15 45.09 -48.23 22.89
C ARG A 15 45.36 -47.84 24.35
N GLY A 16 44.30 -47.66 25.15
CA GLY A 16 44.39 -47.57 26.61
C GLY A 16 43.05 -47.96 27.25
N THR A 17 43.09 -49.14 27.80
CA THR A 17 42.08 -49.84 28.59
C THR A 17 42.09 -49.43 30.07
N GLY A 18 40.95 -49.50 30.75
CA GLY A 18 40.81 -49.53 32.22
C GLY A 18 39.50 -48.91 32.60
N GLY A 19 38.43 -49.55 33.10
CA GLY A 19 38.35 -50.55 34.15
C GLY A 19 38.05 -49.89 35.48
N GLY A 20 36.79 -49.93 35.96
CA GLY A 20 36.45 -49.43 37.29
C GLY A 20 34.95 -49.48 37.58
N SER A 21 34.54 -50.58 38.19
CA SER A 21 33.24 -50.89 38.81
C SER A 21 32.94 -49.98 40.02
N GLY A 22 31.69 -49.58 40.24
CA GLY A 22 31.25 -49.01 41.49
C GLY A 22 29.71 -48.97 41.60
N THR A 23 29.25 -49.90 42.39
CA THR A 23 27.89 -50.21 42.83
C THR A 23 27.20 -49.09 43.58
N GLY A 24 25.89 -49.03 43.41
CA GLY A 24 25.00 -48.82 44.57
C GLY A 24 24.10 -47.60 44.59
N GLY A 25 22.86 -47.85 44.74
CA GLY A 25 21.95 -46.91 45.40
C GLY A 25 20.76 -46.45 44.55
N GLY A 26 19.64 -47.11 44.79
CA GLY A 26 18.34 -46.73 44.25
C GLY A 26 17.85 -45.40 44.78
N GLU A 27 16.96 -44.81 44.06
CA GLU A 27 15.69 -44.35 44.60
C GLU A 27 14.75 -43.90 43.52
N ARG A 28 13.55 -44.27 43.78
CA ARG A 28 12.29 -44.04 43.12
C ARG A 28 12.05 -42.55 42.89
N GLY A 29 11.40 -42.28 41.81
CA GLY A 29 10.52 -41.16 41.91
C GLY A 29 10.38 -40.36 40.63
N ASN A 30 9.20 -40.48 40.11
CA ASN A 30 8.54 -39.54 39.22
C ASN A 30 8.89 -39.57 37.73
N GLY A 31 8.27 -40.53 37.08
CA GLY A 31 7.76 -40.35 35.72
C GLY A 31 6.74 -39.25 35.70
N LEU A 32 7.14 -38.06 35.33
CA LEU A 32 6.26 -37.02 34.95
C LEU A 32 6.69 -36.53 33.57
N LEU A 33 5.97 -37.12 32.57
CA LEU A 33 5.50 -36.40 31.38
C LEU A 33 6.56 -35.65 30.60
N GLY A 34 7.35 -36.41 29.85
CA GLY A 34 7.81 -35.93 28.55
C GLY A 34 6.61 -35.65 27.65
N LEU A 35 5.90 -34.59 27.93
CA LEU A 35 5.03 -33.98 26.93
C LEU A 35 5.91 -33.41 25.83
N ARG A 36 6.37 -34.34 25.00
CA ARG A 36 6.91 -34.07 23.70
C ARG A 36 5.83 -33.29 22.97
N ASN A 37 5.99 -31.96 22.94
CA ASN A 37 5.17 -31.03 22.17
C ASN A 37 5.15 -31.55 20.72
N ARG A 38 4.18 -32.40 20.42
CA ARG A 38 3.79 -32.74 19.06
C ARG A 38 3.05 -31.52 18.54
N GLN A 39 3.79 -30.50 18.13
CA GLN A 39 3.26 -29.52 17.20
C GLN A 39 2.91 -30.31 15.93
N GLY A 40 1.64 -30.57 15.78
CA GLY A 40 1.08 -31.24 14.62
C GLY A 40 1.37 -30.46 13.34
N PRO A 41 1.33 -31.09 12.16
CA PRO A 41 1.64 -30.49 10.88
C PRO A 41 0.70 -29.36 10.44
N ALA A 42 -0.25 -28.94 11.28
CA ALA A 42 -1.24 -27.90 10.98
C ALA A 42 -0.80 -26.48 11.31
N ALA A 43 0.42 -26.23 11.80
CA ALA A 43 0.93 -24.90 12.14
C ALA A 43 2.16 -24.51 11.31
N GLN A 44 2.30 -25.00 10.10
CA GLN A 44 3.06 -24.25 9.10
C GLN A 44 2.20 -23.09 8.64
N ALA A 45 2.09 -22.06 9.50
CA ALA A 45 1.71 -20.74 9.05
C ALA A 45 2.63 -20.43 7.87
N VAL A 46 2.01 -20.19 6.71
CA VAL A 46 2.71 -19.74 5.51
C VAL A 46 3.54 -18.53 5.95
N SER A 47 4.84 -18.74 6.12
CA SER A 47 5.79 -17.67 6.41
C SER A 47 5.83 -16.81 5.16
N VAL A 48 4.97 -15.82 5.09
CA VAL A 48 5.04 -14.77 4.08
C VAL A 48 6.39 -14.10 4.30
N LYS A 49 7.36 -14.45 3.46
CA LYS A 49 8.69 -13.86 3.48
C LYS A 49 8.52 -12.36 3.37
N ARG A 50 8.80 -11.62 4.45
CA ARG A 50 8.75 -10.14 4.41
C ARG A 50 9.72 -9.68 3.33
N MET A 51 9.21 -8.90 2.39
CA MET A 51 10.03 -8.30 1.34
C MET A 51 11.04 -7.32 1.96
N GLU A 52 12.22 -7.22 1.38
CA GLU A 52 13.25 -6.27 1.79
C GLU A 52 12.73 -4.81 1.76
N PRO A 53 13.17 -3.94 2.69
CA PRO A 53 12.68 -2.55 2.79
C PRO A 53 12.81 -1.74 1.51
N SER A 54 13.82 -2.00 0.69
CA SER A 54 14.05 -1.34 -0.60
C SER A 54 13.01 -1.72 -1.66
N ALA A 55 12.66 -3.00 -1.77
CA ALA A 55 11.60 -3.47 -2.66
C ALA A 55 10.21 -2.97 -2.23
N GLN A 56 10.06 -2.69 -0.95
CA GLN A 56 8.81 -2.23 -0.35
C GLN A 56 8.54 -0.74 -0.62
N ALA A 57 9.57 0.11 -0.64
CA ALA A 57 9.42 1.53 -1.00
C ALA A 57 8.97 1.70 -2.46
N GLN A 58 9.38 0.81 -3.35
CA GLN A 58 9.02 0.83 -4.77
C GLN A 58 7.52 0.62 -5.02
N LEU A 59 6.83 -0.13 -4.15
CA LEU A 59 5.41 -0.45 -4.33
C LEU A 59 4.48 0.71 -3.91
N GLY A 60 4.90 1.56 -2.97
CA GLY A 60 4.21 2.82 -2.67
C GLY A 60 4.24 3.79 -3.86
N ALA A 61 5.37 3.83 -4.57
CA ALA A 61 5.52 4.62 -5.79
C ALA A 61 4.57 4.15 -6.91
N LEU A 62 4.33 2.84 -7.04
CA LEU A 62 3.36 2.28 -7.99
C LEU A 62 1.94 2.79 -7.69
N GLY A 63 1.54 2.78 -6.42
CA GLY A 63 0.23 3.30 -6.00
C GLY A 63 0.05 4.78 -6.30
N LEU A 64 1.08 5.60 -6.01
CA LEU A 64 1.07 7.03 -6.35
C LEU A 64 1.01 7.26 -7.86
N THR A 65 1.76 6.48 -8.65
CA THR A 65 1.71 6.56 -10.12
C THR A 65 0.30 6.28 -10.62
N GLY A 66 -0.35 5.22 -10.13
CA GLY A 66 -1.73 4.90 -10.49
C GLY A 66 -2.69 6.02 -10.13
N PHE A 67 -2.57 6.60 -8.93
CA PHE A 67 -3.37 7.72 -8.48
C PHE A 67 -3.19 8.96 -9.37
N ILE A 68 -1.96 9.36 -9.65
CA ILE A 68 -1.64 10.55 -10.45
C ILE A 68 -2.25 10.44 -11.84
N VAL A 69 -1.97 9.34 -12.54
CA VAL A 69 -2.40 9.17 -13.94
C VAL A 69 -3.92 9.23 -14.07
N VAL A 70 -4.64 8.47 -13.25
CA VAL A 70 -6.10 8.43 -13.35
C VAL A 70 -6.74 9.74 -12.85
N THR A 71 -6.19 10.36 -11.78
CA THR A 71 -6.72 11.60 -11.24
C THR A 71 -6.55 12.75 -12.21
N VAL A 72 -5.38 12.91 -12.84
CA VAL A 72 -5.15 13.96 -13.84
C VAL A 72 -6.16 13.87 -14.99
N ILE A 73 -6.42 12.66 -15.49
CA ILE A 73 -7.36 12.47 -16.61
C ILE A 73 -8.80 12.78 -16.14
N ALA A 74 -9.25 12.16 -15.05
CA ALA A 74 -10.61 12.31 -14.56
C ALA A 74 -10.92 13.77 -14.19
N THR A 75 -10.07 14.35 -13.34
CA THR A 75 -10.32 15.70 -12.83
C THR A 75 -9.98 16.80 -13.85
N GLY A 76 -9.11 16.50 -14.81
CA GLY A 76 -8.89 17.39 -15.96
C GLY A 76 -10.12 17.51 -16.87
N ILE A 77 -10.92 16.44 -16.98
CA ILE A 77 -12.23 16.47 -17.66
C ILE A 77 -13.22 17.31 -16.83
N ASP A 78 -13.33 17.03 -15.53
CA ASP A 78 -14.23 17.78 -14.65
C ASP A 78 -13.88 19.26 -14.57
N ALA A 79 -12.60 19.61 -14.61
CA ALA A 79 -12.11 20.99 -14.70
C ALA A 79 -12.39 21.65 -16.08
N GLY A 80 -12.68 20.84 -17.11
CA GLY A 80 -12.85 21.28 -18.50
C GLY A 80 -11.54 21.59 -19.23
N VAL A 81 -10.43 21.06 -18.72
CA VAL A 81 -9.12 21.10 -19.39
C VAL A 81 -9.10 20.10 -20.55
N PHE A 82 -9.73 18.95 -20.37
CA PHE A 82 -9.88 17.94 -21.42
C PHE A 82 -11.31 17.82 -21.88
N PRO A 83 -11.55 17.56 -23.18
CA PRO A 83 -12.88 17.32 -23.72
C PRO A 83 -13.57 16.11 -23.05
N GLU A 84 -14.83 16.26 -22.66
CA GLU A 84 -15.61 15.19 -22.03
C GLU A 84 -15.66 13.90 -22.85
N LYS A 85 -15.77 14.04 -24.19
CA LYS A 85 -15.82 12.89 -25.11
C LYS A 85 -14.59 11.97 -25.01
N LEU A 86 -13.41 12.52 -24.70
CA LEU A 86 -12.19 11.73 -24.49
C LEU A 86 -12.27 10.93 -23.20
N GLY A 87 -12.95 11.48 -22.17
CA GLY A 87 -13.12 10.81 -20.90
C GLY A 87 -13.89 9.51 -21.00
N HIS A 88 -14.96 9.48 -21.76
CA HIS A 88 -15.73 8.26 -21.98
C HIS A 88 -14.95 7.13 -22.63
N SER A 89 -13.94 7.46 -23.44
CA SER A 89 -13.13 6.46 -24.15
C SER A 89 -11.94 5.98 -23.34
N VAL A 90 -11.26 6.88 -22.63
CA VAL A 90 -9.96 6.60 -21.97
C VAL A 90 -10.15 6.27 -20.49
N LEU A 91 -11.06 6.97 -19.81
CA LEU A 91 -11.17 6.88 -18.36
C LEU A 91 -11.55 5.48 -17.84
N PRO A 92 -12.48 4.71 -18.46
CA PRO A 92 -12.75 3.35 -18.00
C PRO A 92 -11.52 2.44 -18.05
N LEU A 93 -10.74 2.52 -19.14
CA LEU A 93 -9.51 1.73 -19.31
C LEU A 93 -8.46 2.10 -18.27
N VAL A 94 -8.11 3.39 -18.20
CA VAL A 94 -7.10 3.90 -17.27
C VAL A 94 -7.56 3.75 -15.83
N GLY A 95 -8.83 3.98 -15.56
CA GLY A 95 -9.44 3.81 -14.25
C GLY A 95 -9.38 2.37 -13.77
N PHE A 96 -9.66 1.39 -14.62
CA PHE A 96 -9.64 -0.01 -14.22
C PHE A 96 -8.21 -0.54 -14.00
N PHE A 97 -7.29 -0.34 -14.96
CA PHE A 97 -5.97 -0.95 -14.89
C PHE A 97 -4.96 -0.11 -14.11
N ILE A 98 -4.86 1.18 -14.38
CA ILE A 98 -3.82 2.04 -13.80
C ILE A 98 -4.28 2.59 -12.46
N GLY A 99 -5.42 3.26 -12.41
CA GLY A 99 -5.99 3.74 -11.16
C GLY A 99 -6.47 2.62 -10.24
N GLY A 100 -7.03 1.55 -10.80
CA GLY A 100 -7.61 0.45 -10.07
C GLY A 100 -6.61 -0.62 -9.67
N LEU A 101 -6.21 -1.45 -10.64
CA LEU A 101 -5.39 -2.64 -10.38
C LEU A 101 -4.02 -2.29 -9.79
N ALA A 102 -3.32 -1.29 -10.31
CA ALA A 102 -2.01 -0.92 -9.79
C ALA A 102 -2.09 -0.41 -8.33
N GLN A 103 -3.10 0.42 -8.01
CA GLN A 103 -3.31 0.87 -6.62
C GLN A 103 -3.74 -0.28 -5.70
N LEU A 104 -4.63 -1.17 -6.15
CA LEU A 104 -5.04 -2.34 -5.36
C LEU A 104 -3.84 -3.21 -5.01
N LEU A 105 -2.97 -3.52 -5.97
CA LEU A 105 -1.73 -4.24 -5.72
C LEU A 105 -0.83 -3.50 -4.71
N ALA A 106 -0.63 -2.19 -4.88
CA ALA A 106 0.12 -1.39 -3.92
C ALA A 106 -0.48 -1.46 -2.51
N GLY A 107 -1.81 -1.40 -2.38
CA GLY A 107 -2.53 -1.53 -1.12
C GLY A 107 -2.31 -2.89 -0.44
N LEU A 108 -2.40 -3.99 -1.19
CA LEU A 108 -2.13 -5.34 -0.68
C LEU A 108 -0.69 -5.48 -0.15
N PHE A 109 0.29 -4.90 -0.84
CA PHE A 109 1.66 -4.91 -0.36
C PHE A 109 1.86 -4.06 0.90
N GLN A 110 1.18 -2.91 1.03
CA GLN A 110 1.21 -2.12 2.25
C GLN A 110 0.55 -2.85 3.42
N ALA A 111 -0.53 -3.60 3.19
CA ALA A 111 -1.16 -4.44 4.20
C ALA A 111 -0.21 -5.53 4.72
N GLN A 112 0.57 -6.17 3.85
CA GLN A 112 1.58 -7.16 4.24
C GLN A 112 2.70 -6.56 5.11
N ARG A 113 2.92 -5.25 5.04
CA ARG A 113 3.88 -4.51 5.89
C ARG A 113 3.29 -4.11 7.25
N GLY A 114 1.99 -4.26 7.43
CA GLY A 114 1.28 -3.75 8.59
C GLY A 114 0.99 -2.25 8.53
N ASP A 115 1.19 -1.60 7.38
CA ASP A 115 0.87 -0.19 7.18
C ASP A 115 -0.61 -0.04 6.81
N THR A 116 -1.45 0.00 7.83
CA THR A 116 -2.90 0.03 7.69
C THR A 116 -3.38 1.27 6.93
N TRP A 117 -2.75 2.44 7.16
CA TRP A 117 -3.20 3.68 6.54
C TRP A 117 -2.95 3.66 5.02
N HIS A 118 -1.72 3.40 4.57
CA HIS A 118 -1.41 3.33 3.13
C HIS A 118 -2.09 2.13 2.46
N ALA A 119 -2.27 1.01 3.17
CA ALA A 119 -3.03 -0.13 2.66
C ALA A 119 -4.48 0.25 2.35
N THR A 120 -5.14 0.98 3.28
CA THR A 120 -6.51 1.45 3.09
C THR A 120 -6.61 2.49 1.99
N VAL A 121 -5.66 3.41 1.90
CA VAL A 121 -5.60 4.42 0.83
C VAL A 121 -5.50 3.75 -0.53
N PHE A 122 -4.45 2.99 -0.78
CA PHE A 122 -4.23 2.43 -2.11
C PHE A 122 -5.22 1.31 -2.42
N GLY A 123 -5.51 0.42 -1.46
CA GLY A 123 -6.50 -0.64 -1.67
C GLY A 123 -7.90 -0.08 -1.90
N GLY A 124 -8.32 0.89 -1.08
CA GLY A 124 -9.61 1.55 -1.20
C GLY A 124 -9.75 2.31 -2.52
N PHE A 125 -8.79 3.16 -2.87
CA PHE A 125 -8.86 3.89 -4.14
C PHE A 125 -8.70 2.97 -5.36
N GLY A 126 -7.96 1.86 -5.23
CA GLY A 126 -7.92 0.84 -6.26
C GLY A 126 -9.31 0.27 -6.55
N LEU A 127 -10.04 -0.14 -5.51
CA LEU A 127 -11.42 -0.63 -5.63
C LEU A 127 -12.38 0.47 -6.10
N PHE A 128 -12.21 1.72 -5.63
CA PHE A 128 -13.00 2.86 -6.11
C PHE A 128 -12.87 3.02 -7.63
N TRP A 129 -11.63 3.06 -8.15
CA TRP A 129 -11.40 3.28 -9.57
C TRP A 129 -11.86 2.12 -10.45
N MET A 130 -11.67 0.87 -9.99
CA MET A 130 -12.23 -0.30 -10.70
C MET A 130 -13.75 -0.23 -10.78
N SER A 131 -14.40 0.07 -9.64
CA SER A 131 -15.86 0.21 -9.58
C SER A 131 -16.35 1.42 -10.39
N LYS A 132 -15.63 2.56 -10.35
CA LYS A 132 -15.95 3.74 -11.17
C LYS A 132 -15.82 3.45 -12.65
N ALA A 133 -14.81 2.69 -13.07
CA ALA A 133 -14.65 2.26 -14.46
C ALA A 133 -15.84 1.40 -14.92
N CYS A 134 -16.27 0.45 -14.08
CA CYS A 134 -17.46 -0.37 -14.35
C CYS A 134 -18.73 0.48 -14.39
N LEU A 135 -18.87 1.44 -13.46
CA LEU A 135 -20.00 2.37 -13.43
C LEU A 135 -20.10 3.15 -14.74
N LEU A 136 -18.97 3.72 -15.21
CA LEU A 136 -18.92 4.51 -16.44
C LEU A 136 -19.16 3.66 -17.69
N GLN A 137 -18.64 2.44 -17.73
CA GLN A 137 -18.68 1.60 -18.93
C GLN A 137 -20.00 0.88 -19.11
N TRP A 138 -20.62 0.42 -18.03
CA TRP A 138 -21.77 -0.47 -18.11
C TRP A 138 -23.03 0.06 -17.42
N VAL A 139 -22.91 0.66 -16.25
CA VAL A 139 -24.07 1.04 -15.47
C VAL A 139 -24.69 2.34 -15.98
N LEU A 140 -23.92 3.41 -16.12
CA LEU A 140 -24.47 4.70 -16.58
C LEU A 140 -25.05 4.65 -18.00
N PRO A 141 -24.45 3.96 -18.99
CA PRO A 141 -25.08 3.83 -20.31
C PRO A 141 -26.42 3.12 -20.28
N ALA A 142 -26.61 2.15 -19.37
CA ALA A 142 -27.85 1.40 -19.21
C ALA A 142 -28.86 2.11 -18.29
N THR A 143 -28.47 3.18 -17.59
CA THR A 143 -29.32 3.95 -16.68
C THR A 143 -30.09 5.03 -17.44
N ASP A 144 -31.35 5.27 -17.03
CA ASP A 144 -32.14 6.39 -17.52
C ASP A 144 -31.31 7.70 -17.39
N PRO A 145 -31.18 8.50 -18.47
CA PRO A 145 -30.46 9.76 -18.44
C PRO A 145 -30.83 10.68 -17.28
N ALA A 146 -32.10 10.69 -16.87
CA ALA A 146 -32.59 11.50 -15.75
C ALA A 146 -32.02 11.07 -14.39
N LEU A 147 -31.63 9.81 -14.23
CA LEU A 147 -31.14 9.23 -12.96
C LEU A 147 -29.61 9.10 -12.90
N ARG A 148 -28.89 9.38 -13.99
CA ARG A 148 -27.42 9.19 -14.05
C ARG A 148 -26.69 10.03 -13.02
N GLY A 149 -27.16 11.23 -12.76
CA GLY A 149 -26.63 12.13 -11.73
C GLY A 149 -26.78 11.50 -10.34
N ASP A 150 -27.98 11.07 -10.00
CA ASP A 150 -28.28 10.44 -8.70
C ASP A 150 -27.45 9.16 -8.48
N VAL A 151 -27.34 8.32 -9.49
CA VAL A 151 -26.50 7.10 -9.43
C VAL A 151 -25.04 7.47 -9.18
N SER A 152 -24.51 8.50 -9.83
CA SER A 152 -23.14 8.97 -9.61
C SER A 152 -22.95 9.57 -8.21
N GLY A 153 -23.92 10.36 -7.74
CA GLY A 153 -23.92 10.93 -6.39
C GLY A 153 -23.98 9.84 -5.32
N LEU A 154 -24.86 8.86 -5.48
CA LEU A 154 -25.02 7.72 -4.57
C LEU A 154 -23.75 6.86 -4.52
N PHE A 155 -23.08 6.65 -5.66
CA PHE A 155 -21.83 5.91 -5.74
C PHE A 155 -20.70 6.62 -4.96
N THR A 156 -20.62 7.95 -5.00
CA THR A 156 -19.54 8.74 -4.38
C THR A 156 -19.80 9.08 -2.91
N LEU A 157 -21.04 9.17 -2.48
CA LEU A 157 -21.43 9.55 -1.12
C LEU A 157 -20.74 8.72 -0.01
N PRO A 158 -20.75 7.38 -0.03
CA PRO A 158 -20.08 6.58 1.00
C PRO A 158 -18.57 6.83 1.06
N TRP A 159 -17.95 7.15 -0.07
CA TRP A 159 -16.53 7.45 -0.13
C TRP A 159 -16.15 8.76 0.57
N VAL A 160 -17.07 9.71 0.70
CA VAL A 160 -16.83 10.93 1.50
C VAL A 160 -16.47 10.55 2.94
N PHE A 161 -17.17 9.59 3.55
CA PHE A 161 -16.88 9.14 4.92
C PHE A 161 -15.53 8.42 5.01
N VAL A 162 -15.21 7.55 4.05
CA VAL A 162 -13.92 6.86 4.01
C VAL A 162 -12.78 7.87 3.87
N VAL A 163 -12.90 8.81 2.93
CA VAL A 163 -11.86 9.82 2.68
C VAL A 163 -11.74 10.78 3.87
N PHE A 164 -12.84 11.10 4.55
CA PHE A 164 -12.79 11.90 5.77
C PHE A 164 -11.96 11.24 6.88
N VAL A 165 -12.14 9.93 7.11
CA VAL A 165 -11.32 9.18 8.08
C VAL A 165 -9.85 9.16 7.68
N LEU A 166 -9.54 8.95 6.40
CA LEU A 166 -8.18 8.98 5.88
C LEU A 166 -7.55 10.39 5.99
N TRP A 167 -8.33 11.43 5.75
CA TRP A 167 -7.91 12.81 5.94
C TRP A 167 -7.56 13.10 7.40
N VAL A 168 -8.40 12.68 8.36
CA VAL A 168 -8.08 12.79 9.80
C VAL A 168 -6.79 12.04 10.13
N GLY A 169 -6.59 10.82 9.61
CA GLY A 169 -5.36 10.05 9.79
C GLY A 169 -4.11 10.76 9.24
N SER A 170 -4.24 11.56 8.17
CA SER A 170 -3.12 12.25 7.54
C SER A 170 -2.49 13.36 8.41
N PHE A 171 -3.20 13.88 9.44
CA PHE A 171 -2.68 14.88 10.39
C PHE A 171 -1.45 14.41 11.16
N ARG A 172 -1.20 13.12 11.23
CA ARG A 172 -0.07 12.54 11.96
C ARG A 172 1.09 12.09 11.08
N ILE A 173 1.00 12.33 9.76
CA ILE A 173 2.03 11.86 8.82
C ILE A 173 2.95 13.02 8.41
N HIS A 174 2.50 13.92 7.54
CA HIS A 174 3.23 15.13 7.14
C HIS A 174 2.33 16.09 6.36
N LEU A 175 2.75 17.37 6.30
CA LEU A 175 1.93 18.47 5.78
C LEU A 175 1.55 18.29 4.30
N VAL A 176 2.47 17.83 3.44
CA VAL A 176 2.18 17.60 2.01
C VAL A 176 1.08 16.58 1.83
N LEU A 177 1.07 15.50 2.62
CA LEU A 177 0.02 14.49 2.55
C LEU A 177 -1.32 15.04 3.04
N LEU A 178 -1.33 15.80 4.14
CA LEU A 178 -2.53 16.45 4.66
C LEU A 178 -3.14 17.38 3.62
N SER A 179 -2.35 18.24 2.98
CA SER A 179 -2.86 19.16 1.94
C SER A 179 -3.38 18.38 0.72
N THR A 180 -2.70 17.31 0.32
CA THR A 180 -3.18 16.43 -0.75
C THR A 180 -4.54 15.81 -0.38
N PHE A 181 -4.68 15.25 0.83
CA PHE A 181 -5.94 14.65 1.28
C PHE A 181 -7.06 15.68 1.52
N THR A 182 -6.72 16.93 1.85
CA THR A 182 -7.70 18.02 1.89
C THR A 182 -8.29 18.25 0.50
N CYS A 183 -7.46 18.30 -0.53
CA CYS A 183 -7.93 18.39 -1.91
C CYS A 183 -8.77 17.17 -2.32
N VAL A 184 -8.35 15.96 -1.94
CA VAL A 184 -9.09 14.72 -2.23
C VAL A 184 -10.46 14.73 -1.55
N LEU A 185 -10.56 15.21 -0.31
CA LEU A 185 -11.85 15.33 0.38
C LEU A 185 -12.79 16.28 -0.35
N VAL A 186 -12.28 17.44 -0.81
CA VAL A 186 -13.05 18.38 -1.65
C VAL A 186 -13.52 17.72 -2.94
N VAL A 187 -12.68 16.87 -3.57
CA VAL A 187 -13.06 16.09 -4.77
C VAL A 187 -14.27 15.21 -4.48
N PHE A 188 -14.25 14.41 -3.43
CA PHE A 188 -15.34 13.46 -3.14
C PHE A 188 -16.63 14.17 -2.72
N VAL A 189 -16.54 15.23 -1.91
CA VAL A 189 -17.70 16.08 -1.57
C VAL A 189 -18.25 16.71 -2.84
N GLY A 190 -17.39 17.32 -3.65
CA GLY A 190 -17.80 18.00 -4.89
C GLY A 190 -18.43 17.05 -5.91
N MET A 191 -17.87 15.86 -6.12
CA MET A 191 -18.45 14.81 -6.98
C MET A 191 -19.84 14.39 -6.50
N THR A 192 -20.02 14.23 -5.18
CA THR A 192 -21.30 13.85 -4.60
C THR A 192 -22.34 14.95 -4.81
N VAL A 193 -22.00 16.18 -4.50
CA VAL A 193 -22.89 17.32 -4.69
C VAL A 193 -23.20 17.55 -6.18
N ALA A 194 -22.18 17.51 -7.04
CA ALA A 194 -22.39 17.64 -8.48
C ALA A 194 -23.29 16.53 -9.05
N GLY A 195 -23.13 15.32 -8.56
CA GLY A 195 -23.97 14.19 -8.96
C GLY A 195 -25.45 14.43 -8.65
N PHE A 196 -25.78 14.75 -7.42
CA PHE A 196 -27.18 14.97 -7.00
C PHE A 196 -27.81 16.27 -7.52
N THR A 197 -27.01 17.30 -7.75
CA THR A 197 -27.54 18.63 -8.12
C THR A 197 -27.39 18.98 -9.59
N GLY A 198 -26.57 18.22 -10.33
CA GLY A 198 -26.19 18.57 -11.70
C GLY A 198 -25.34 19.84 -11.82
N SER A 199 -24.80 20.35 -10.71
CA SER A 199 -24.10 21.64 -10.65
C SER A 199 -22.75 21.60 -11.36
N GLN A 200 -22.64 22.36 -12.43
CA GLN A 200 -21.39 22.55 -13.17
C GLN A 200 -20.31 23.25 -12.34
N THR A 201 -20.72 24.14 -11.42
CA THR A 201 -19.78 24.83 -10.51
C THR A 201 -19.10 23.82 -9.60
N TRP A 202 -19.84 22.91 -8.97
CA TRP A 202 -19.27 21.87 -8.13
C TRP A 202 -18.39 20.91 -8.94
N LEU A 203 -18.79 20.57 -10.16
CA LEU A 203 -17.96 19.75 -11.06
C LEU A 203 -16.60 20.44 -11.34
N ARG A 204 -16.59 21.75 -11.61
CA ARG A 204 -15.35 22.52 -11.79
C ARG A 204 -14.50 22.60 -10.54
N VAL A 205 -15.11 22.80 -9.36
CA VAL A 205 -14.41 22.76 -8.07
C VAL A 205 -13.74 21.39 -7.85
N THR A 206 -14.48 20.30 -8.11
CA THR A 206 -13.94 18.94 -8.10
C THR A 206 -12.72 18.79 -9.02
N GLY A 207 -12.84 19.24 -10.25
CA GLY A 207 -11.79 19.16 -11.25
C GLY A 207 -10.50 19.86 -10.81
N TRP A 208 -10.57 21.12 -10.43
CA TRP A 208 -9.39 21.87 -10.01
C TRP A 208 -8.79 21.35 -8.70
N SER A 209 -9.63 20.97 -7.72
CA SER A 209 -9.12 20.32 -6.49
C SER A 209 -8.40 19.03 -6.78
N GLY A 210 -8.91 18.22 -7.71
CA GLY A 210 -8.28 16.96 -8.08
C GLY A 210 -6.95 17.14 -8.81
N LEU A 211 -6.82 18.16 -9.67
CA LEU A 211 -5.54 18.51 -10.28
C LEU A 211 -4.51 18.95 -9.24
N LEU A 212 -4.93 19.71 -8.20
CA LEU A 212 -4.06 20.05 -7.07
C LEU A 212 -3.68 18.82 -6.25
N ALA A 213 -4.60 17.88 -6.03
CA ALA A 213 -4.30 16.61 -5.37
C ALA A 213 -3.29 15.79 -6.17
N ALA A 214 -3.44 15.73 -7.50
CA ALA A 214 -2.49 15.05 -8.38
C ALA A 214 -1.10 15.69 -8.34
N LEU A 215 -1.02 17.02 -8.26
CA LEU A 215 0.25 17.74 -8.09
C LEU A 215 0.90 17.40 -6.74
N GLY A 216 0.14 17.37 -5.64
CA GLY A 216 0.62 16.93 -4.33
C GLY A 216 1.13 15.48 -4.35
N ALA A 217 0.39 14.57 -4.98
CA ALA A 217 0.80 13.19 -5.16
C ALA A 217 2.07 13.06 -6.03
N THR A 218 2.22 13.90 -7.06
CA THR A 218 3.43 13.95 -7.89
C THR A 218 4.64 14.38 -7.06
N TYR A 219 4.48 15.37 -6.18
CA TYR A 219 5.53 15.77 -5.26
C TYR A 219 5.94 14.63 -4.31
N LEU A 220 4.95 13.89 -3.77
CA LEU A 220 5.20 12.72 -2.92
C LEU A 220 5.94 11.62 -3.69
N LEU A 221 5.52 11.33 -4.91
CA LEU A 221 6.18 10.36 -5.78
C LEU A 221 7.63 10.76 -6.07
N ALA A 222 7.86 12.02 -6.43
CA ALA A 222 9.20 12.55 -6.67
C ALA A 222 10.09 12.38 -5.43
N GLY A 223 9.56 12.70 -4.23
CA GLY A 223 10.27 12.51 -2.97
C GLY A 223 10.66 11.05 -2.71
N GLN A 224 9.77 10.10 -2.99
CA GLN A 224 10.04 8.66 -2.83
C GLN A 224 11.09 8.16 -3.84
N ILE A 225 10.95 8.53 -5.12
CA ILE A 225 11.90 8.13 -6.17
C ILE A 225 13.29 8.70 -5.88
N MET A 226 13.39 10.00 -5.58
CA MET A 226 14.67 10.64 -5.27
C MET A 226 15.30 10.04 -4.01
N ALA A 227 14.52 9.76 -2.97
CA ALA A 227 15.06 9.13 -1.76
C ALA A 227 15.63 7.73 -2.04
N SER A 228 14.95 6.95 -2.89
CA SER A 228 15.40 5.59 -3.24
C SER A 228 16.62 5.58 -4.17
N THR A 229 16.74 6.54 -5.08
CA THR A 229 17.84 6.59 -6.06
C THR A 229 19.09 7.30 -5.54
N TRP A 230 18.92 8.33 -4.70
CA TRP A 230 20.03 9.14 -4.16
C TRP A 230 20.41 8.77 -2.72
N GLY A 231 19.72 7.78 -2.13
CA GLY A 231 20.01 7.29 -0.77
C GLY A 231 19.74 8.27 0.36
N ARG A 232 19.07 9.41 0.09
CA ARG A 232 18.73 10.43 1.09
C ARG A 232 17.44 11.15 0.75
N GLN A 233 16.74 11.65 1.75
CA GLN A 233 15.57 12.50 1.54
C GLN A 233 16.02 13.86 0.97
N VAL A 234 15.50 14.20 -0.21
CA VAL A 234 15.85 15.42 -0.95
C VAL A 234 14.78 16.49 -0.82
N LEU A 235 13.50 16.07 -0.89
CA LEU A 235 12.36 16.98 -0.84
C LEU A 235 11.82 17.13 0.58
N PRO A 236 11.55 18.37 1.05
CA PRO A 236 10.97 18.60 2.36
C PRO A 236 9.48 18.18 2.35
N MET A 237 9.09 17.31 3.29
CA MET A 237 7.70 16.84 3.42
C MET A 237 6.86 17.66 4.40
N GLY A 238 7.47 18.62 5.12
CA GLY A 238 6.78 19.39 6.15
C GLY A 238 6.36 18.49 7.32
N ARG A 239 7.30 18.16 8.20
CA ARG A 239 7.00 17.38 9.41
C ARG A 239 6.17 18.23 10.35
N PHE A 240 5.10 17.67 10.92
CA PHE A 240 4.55 18.20 12.16
C PHE A 240 5.62 18.05 13.23
N LEU A 241 5.83 19.09 14.07
CA LEU A 241 6.81 19.10 15.15
C LEU A 241 6.74 17.74 15.89
N ALA A 242 7.86 17.01 15.93
CA ALA A 242 7.98 15.86 16.78
C ALA A 242 7.72 16.33 18.22
N PRO A 243 7.00 15.55 19.06
CA PRO A 243 7.01 15.82 20.50
C PRO A 243 8.47 15.92 20.94
N GLU A 244 8.84 16.98 21.67
CA GLU A 244 10.15 17.05 22.32
C GLU A 244 10.30 15.77 23.15
N GLU A 245 11.31 14.95 22.82
CA GLU A 245 11.73 13.89 23.71
C GLU A 245 12.20 14.59 24.99
N HIS A 246 11.39 14.54 26.06
CA HIS A 246 11.84 14.91 27.38
C HIS A 246 13.00 13.96 27.70
N PRO A 247 14.23 14.45 27.91
CA PRO A 247 15.28 13.62 28.42
C PRO A 247 14.82 13.10 29.78
N GLU A 248 14.70 11.79 29.90
CA GLU A 248 14.45 11.13 31.17
C GLU A 248 15.60 11.55 32.11
N THR A 249 15.23 12.34 33.12
CA THR A 249 16.08 12.72 34.26
C THR A 249 16.21 11.58 35.25
#